data_75487d38e457ba14b2b5d8d2f6025f1c
#
_entry.id   75487d38e457ba14b2b5d8d2f6025f1c
#
_cell.length_a   1.000
_cell.length_b   1.000
_cell.length_c   1.000
_cell.angle_alpha   90.00
_cell.angle_beta   90.00
_cell.angle_gamma   90.00
#
_symmetry.space_group_name_H-M   'P 1'
#
loop_
_entity.id
_entity.type
_entity.pdbx_description
1 polymer ?
#
loop_
_entity_poly.entity_id
_entity_poly.type
_entity_poly.pdbx_seq_one_letter_code
_entity_poly.pdbx_strand_id
1 'polypeptide(L)'
;VQILVLDEADRMLDMGFLPDIRLILGALPALRQNLLFSATFSDDIKKLAGTFMRDPVMIEVARRNAPAELVTHSAYEVPATRKHELLSYLVKSRDMKQVLIFVRMKRDAEKLSRQLQRDGFEVAALHGDRSQSERTQALDDFKAGKIRLLVATEVASRGLDIKELP
;
A
#
# COMPACT_ATOMS: atom_id res chain seq x y z
N VAL A 1 -24.16 -16.90 5.98
CA VAL A 1 -22.72 -16.91 5.61
C VAL A 1 -22.15 -18.26 5.97
N GLN A 2 -21.64 -19.00 4.98
CA GLN A 2 -21.00 -20.30 5.17
C GLN A 2 -19.46 -20.19 5.18
N ILE A 3 -18.93 -19.21 4.50
CA ILE A 3 -17.49 -18.94 4.42
C ILE A 3 -17.26 -17.47 4.72
N LEU A 4 -16.32 -17.19 5.62
CA LEU A 4 -15.83 -15.85 5.92
C LEU A 4 -14.38 -15.76 5.48
N VAL A 5 -14.04 -14.72 4.73
CA VAL A 5 -12.67 -14.41 4.33
C VAL A 5 -12.28 -13.06 4.93
N LEU A 6 -11.21 -13.02 5.71
CA LEU A 6 -10.53 -11.80 6.13
C LEU A 6 -9.22 -11.73 5.36
N ASP A 7 -9.13 -10.78 4.44
CA ASP A 7 -7.93 -10.54 3.64
C ASP A 7 -7.23 -9.26 4.11
N GLU A 8 -5.91 -9.19 3.95
CA GLU A 8 -5.06 -8.10 4.47
C GLU A 8 -5.31 -7.83 5.98
N ALA A 9 -5.40 -8.89 6.80
CA ALA A 9 -5.81 -8.78 8.20
C ALA A 9 -4.86 -7.92 9.06
N ASP A 10 -3.53 -7.98 8.82
CA ASP A 10 -2.54 -7.10 9.44
C ASP A 10 -2.89 -5.62 9.23
N ARG A 11 -3.33 -5.31 8.05
CA ARG A 11 -3.68 -3.98 7.64
C ARG A 11 -4.97 -3.48 8.26
N MET A 12 -5.96 -4.36 8.41
CA MET A 12 -7.18 -4.01 9.15
C MET A 12 -6.88 -3.71 10.62
N LEU A 13 -5.92 -4.43 11.23
CA LEU A 13 -5.47 -4.15 12.59
C LEU A 13 -4.72 -2.82 12.70
N ASP A 14 -3.78 -2.54 11.80
CA ASP A 14 -3.02 -1.29 11.76
C ASP A 14 -3.93 -0.05 11.62
N MET A 15 -5.07 -0.22 10.95
CA MET A 15 -6.09 0.83 10.80
C MET A 15 -7.04 0.92 11.99
N GLY A 16 -6.90 0.07 13.00
CA GLY A 16 -7.74 0.08 14.21
C GLY A 16 -9.11 -0.58 14.05
N PHE A 17 -9.37 -1.36 12.99
CA PHE A 17 -10.66 -2.01 12.73
C PHE A 17 -10.95 -3.25 13.61
N LEU A 18 -10.11 -3.55 14.59
CA LEU A 18 -10.34 -4.69 15.47
C LEU A 18 -11.72 -4.70 16.16
N PRO A 19 -12.24 -3.56 16.68
CA PRO A 19 -13.59 -3.52 17.24
C PRO A 19 -14.67 -3.84 16.22
N ASP A 20 -14.58 -3.29 15.01
CA ASP A 20 -15.55 -3.49 13.93
C ASP A 20 -15.55 -4.94 13.45
N ILE A 21 -14.37 -5.54 13.30
CA ILE A 21 -14.22 -6.96 12.96
C ILE A 21 -14.92 -7.82 14.01
N ARG A 22 -14.73 -7.54 15.31
CA ARG A 22 -15.37 -8.30 16.38
C ARG A 22 -16.90 -8.18 16.33
N LEU A 23 -17.44 -7.01 16.04
CA LEU A 23 -18.88 -6.81 15.89
C LEU A 23 -19.43 -7.63 14.72
N ILE A 24 -18.77 -7.61 13.58
CA ILE A 24 -19.15 -8.39 12.39
C ILE A 24 -19.10 -9.88 12.72
N LEU A 25 -18.00 -10.37 13.32
CA LEU A 25 -17.84 -11.76 13.69
C LEU A 25 -18.92 -12.26 14.65
N GLY A 26 -19.37 -11.40 15.59
CA GLY A 26 -20.44 -11.71 16.54
C GLY A 26 -21.81 -11.79 15.90
N ALA A 27 -22.04 -11.12 14.78
CA ALA A 27 -23.31 -11.14 14.03
C ALA A 27 -23.40 -12.32 13.04
N LEU A 28 -22.32 -13.06 12.82
CA LEU A 28 -22.26 -14.14 11.84
C LEU A 28 -22.59 -15.50 12.46
N PRO A 29 -23.17 -16.46 11.69
CA PRO A 29 -23.42 -17.82 12.18
C PRO A 29 -22.15 -18.49 12.72
N ALA A 30 -22.30 -19.23 13.84
CA ALA A 30 -21.17 -19.91 14.48
C ALA A 30 -20.57 -21.05 13.62
N LEU A 31 -21.40 -21.71 12.83
CA LEU A 31 -20.99 -22.77 11.91
C LEU A 31 -20.65 -22.13 10.56
N ARG A 32 -19.36 -21.91 10.36
CA ARG A 32 -18.82 -21.38 9.12
C ARG A 32 -17.33 -21.77 8.96
N GLN A 33 -16.85 -21.79 7.74
CA GLN A 33 -15.43 -21.82 7.46
C GLN A 33 -14.86 -20.41 7.58
N ASN A 34 -13.72 -20.26 8.25
CA ASN A 34 -13.01 -18.99 8.34
C ASN A 34 -11.67 -19.10 7.64
N LEU A 35 -11.38 -18.14 6.77
CA LEU A 35 -10.09 -17.97 6.08
C LEU A 35 -9.53 -16.61 6.45
N LEU A 36 -8.25 -16.58 6.84
CA LEU A 36 -7.53 -15.36 7.18
C LEU A 36 -6.26 -15.29 6.35
N PHE A 37 -6.13 -14.21 5.61
CA PHE A 37 -4.94 -13.91 4.81
C PHE A 37 -4.25 -12.66 5.38
N SER A 38 -2.92 -12.71 5.47
CA SER A 38 -2.12 -11.60 5.98
C SER A 38 -0.71 -11.67 5.40
N ALA A 39 -0.14 -10.53 5.06
CA ALA A 39 1.26 -10.44 4.61
C ALA A 39 2.23 -10.59 5.78
N THR A 40 1.81 -10.24 7.00
CA THR A 40 2.60 -10.38 8.22
C THR A 40 1.88 -11.28 9.21
N PHE A 41 2.63 -11.95 10.08
CA PHE A 41 2.06 -12.84 11.10
C PHE A 41 2.52 -12.42 12.49
N SER A 42 2.14 -11.19 12.87
CA SER A 42 2.42 -10.59 14.18
C SER A 42 1.64 -11.30 15.29
N ASP A 43 2.02 -11.05 16.55
CA ASP A 43 1.29 -11.60 17.69
C ASP A 43 -0.15 -11.09 17.77
N ASP A 44 -0.44 -9.90 17.24
CA ASP A 44 -1.81 -9.38 17.19
C ASP A 44 -2.65 -10.08 16.14
N ILE A 45 -2.07 -10.48 15.00
CA ILE A 45 -2.72 -11.35 14.02
C ILE A 45 -3.02 -12.73 14.61
N LYS A 46 -2.07 -13.31 15.35
CA LYS A 46 -2.29 -14.60 16.06
C LYS A 46 -3.43 -14.49 17.05
N LYS A 47 -3.46 -13.41 17.85
CA LYS A 47 -4.54 -13.14 18.80
C LYS A 47 -5.88 -12.99 18.08
N LEU A 48 -5.93 -12.25 16.97
CA LEU A 48 -7.14 -12.11 16.17
C LEU A 48 -7.61 -13.48 15.67
N ALA A 49 -6.73 -14.25 15.03
CA ALA A 49 -7.05 -15.60 14.55
C ALA A 49 -7.62 -16.49 15.67
N GLY A 50 -7.02 -16.48 16.85
CA GLY A 50 -7.47 -17.24 18.03
C GLY A 50 -8.86 -16.83 18.54
N THR A 51 -9.40 -15.66 18.18
CA THR A 51 -10.74 -15.24 18.62
C THR A 51 -11.86 -15.89 17.82
N PHE A 52 -11.64 -16.33 16.60
CA PHE A 52 -12.72 -16.82 15.73
C PHE A 52 -12.38 -18.06 14.88
N MET A 53 -11.13 -18.48 14.85
CA MET A 53 -10.71 -19.71 14.19
C MET A 53 -10.63 -20.87 15.19
N ARG A 54 -10.98 -22.07 14.74
CA ARG A 54 -10.91 -23.31 15.52
C ARG A 54 -9.90 -24.23 14.86
N ASP A 55 -8.84 -24.58 15.56
CA ASP A 55 -7.74 -25.44 15.07
C ASP A 55 -7.29 -25.06 13.64
N PRO A 56 -6.89 -23.78 13.40
CA PRO A 56 -6.58 -23.34 12.06
C PRO A 56 -5.32 -24.01 11.53
N VAL A 57 -5.37 -24.46 10.27
CA VAL A 57 -4.18 -24.87 9.53
C VAL A 57 -3.47 -23.63 9.05
N MET A 58 -2.20 -23.47 9.41
CA MET A 58 -1.37 -22.37 8.96
C MET A 58 -0.58 -22.80 7.72
N ILE A 59 -0.74 -22.02 6.64
CA ILE A 59 -0.02 -22.22 5.39
C ILE A 59 0.86 -20.99 5.16
N GLU A 60 2.17 -21.17 5.18
CA GLU A 60 3.14 -20.11 4.90
C GLU A 60 3.67 -20.25 3.46
N VAL A 61 3.37 -19.28 2.61
CA VAL A 61 3.69 -19.33 1.17
C VAL A 61 5.05 -18.70 0.86
N ALA A 62 5.52 -17.76 1.71
CA ALA A 62 6.79 -17.08 1.54
C ALA A 62 7.54 -16.96 2.87
N ARG A 63 8.88 -16.84 2.82
CA ARG A 63 9.68 -16.57 4.01
C ARG A 63 9.28 -15.23 4.61
N ARG A 64 8.99 -15.21 5.91
CA ARG A 64 8.63 -14.00 6.67
C ARG A 64 9.71 -12.94 6.50
N ASN A 65 9.30 -11.73 6.11
CA ASN A 65 10.16 -10.53 6.07
C ASN A 65 11.45 -10.68 5.24
N ALA A 66 11.53 -11.58 4.27
CA ALA A 66 12.63 -11.57 3.35
C ALA A 66 12.51 -10.33 2.45
N PRO A 67 13.50 -9.40 2.44
CA PRO A 67 13.53 -8.35 1.42
C PRO A 67 13.45 -9.01 0.04
N ALA A 68 12.75 -8.37 -0.91
CA ALA A 68 12.81 -8.84 -2.28
C ALA A 68 14.29 -8.86 -2.71
N GLU A 69 14.82 -10.02 -3.05
CA GLU A 69 16.26 -10.24 -3.32
C GLU A 69 16.80 -9.35 -4.45
N LEU A 70 15.90 -8.78 -5.26
CA LEU A 70 16.25 -7.91 -6.40
C LEU A 70 16.11 -6.41 -6.09
N VAL A 71 15.78 -6.02 -4.84
CA VAL A 71 15.59 -4.61 -4.47
C VAL A 71 16.84 -4.06 -3.81
N THR A 72 17.43 -3.01 -4.38
CA THR A 72 18.51 -2.24 -3.76
C THR A 72 17.91 -1.13 -2.91
N HIS A 73 18.28 -1.12 -1.62
CA HIS A 73 17.82 -0.10 -0.67
C HIS A 73 18.86 1.01 -0.53
N SER A 74 18.39 2.27 -0.54
CA SER A 74 19.20 3.45 -0.27
C SER A 74 18.47 4.38 0.68
N ALA A 75 19.17 4.95 1.65
CA ALA A 75 18.65 5.95 2.57
C ALA A 75 19.47 7.24 2.44
N TYR A 76 18.77 8.38 2.49
CA TYR A 76 19.39 9.70 2.37
C TYR A 76 18.96 10.56 3.55
N GLU A 77 19.93 11.07 4.28
CA GLU A 77 19.68 12.08 5.32
C GLU A 77 19.54 13.45 4.66
N VAL A 78 18.39 14.08 4.84
CA VAL A 78 18.09 15.37 4.22
C VAL A 78 17.11 16.17 5.10
N PRO A 79 17.28 17.48 5.26
CA PRO A 79 16.31 18.34 5.92
C PRO A 79 14.93 18.22 5.27
N ALA A 80 13.87 18.22 6.09
CA ALA A 80 12.51 18.04 5.61
C ALA A 80 12.12 19.04 4.50
N THR A 81 12.64 20.28 4.57
CA THR A 81 12.42 21.35 3.58
C THR A 81 13.04 21.06 2.23
N ARG A 82 14.08 20.22 2.18
CA ARG A 82 14.83 19.89 0.95
C ARG A 82 14.50 18.53 0.35
N LYS A 83 13.55 17.79 0.93
CA LYS A 83 13.16 16.45 0.41
C LYS A 83 12.70 16.50 -1.04
N HIS A 84 11.92 17.50 -1.41
CA HIS A 84 11.46 17.70 -2.78
C HIS A 84 12.62 17.94 -3.75
N GLU A 85 13.57 18.81 -3.40
CA GLU A 85 14.76 19.08 -4.21
C GLU A 85 15.59 17.83 -4.44
N LEU A 86 15.83 17.05 -3.37
CA LEU A 86 16.55 15.79 -3.47
C LEU A 86 15.84 14.78 -4.38
N LEU A 87 14.51 14.65 -4.24
CA LEU A 87 13.71 13.77 -5.09
C LEU A 87 13.84 14.15 -6.56
N SER A 88 13.63 15.44 -6.90
CA SER A 88 13.77 15.94 -8.26
C SER A 88 15.17 15.70 -8.82
N TYR A 89 16.20 15.91 -8.00
CA TYR A 89 17.59 15.65 -8.38
C TYR A 89 17.81 14.15 -8.67
N LEU A 90 17.37 13.24 -7.79
CA LEU A 90 17.53 11.80 -7.96
C LEU A 90 16.83 11.28 -9.22
N VAL A 91 15.60 11.73 -9.46
CA VAL A 91 14.84 11.34 -10.65
C VAL A 91 15.54 11.78 -11.93
N LYS A 92 16.08 13.01 -11.95
CA LYS A 92 16.80 13.56 -13.12
C LYS A 92 18.17 12.91 -13.29
N SER A 93 18.98 12.89 -12.24
CA SER A 93 20.40 12.44 -12.31
C SER A 93 20.54 10.95 -12.60
N ARG A 94 19.57 10.13 -12.16
CA ARG A 94 19.55 8.69 -12.41
C ARG A 94 18.71 8.30 -13.61
N ASP A 95 18.12 9.27 -14.32
CA ASP A 95 17.22 9.07 -15.46
C ASP A 95 16.11 8.03 -15.17
N MET A 96 15.53 8.09 -13.96
CA MET A 96 14.50 7.13 -13.55
C MET A 96 13.27 7.31 -14.43
N LYS A 97 12.85 6.27 -15.14
CA LYS A 97 11.75 6.33 -16.12
C LYS A 97 10.38 6.22 -15.49
N GLN A 98 10.25 5.41 -14.46
CA GLN A 98 9.01 5.18 -13.73
C GLN A 98 9.31 5.19 -12.22
N VAL A 99 8.61 6.03 -11.45
CA VAL A 99 8.85 6.17 -10.01
C VAL A 99 7.53 6.23 -9.25
N LEU A 100 7.35 5.31 -8.31
CA LEU A 100 6.26 5.32 -7.36
C LEU A 100 6.73 5.95 -6.05
N ILE A 101 6.06 7.00 -5.60
CA ILE A 101 6.44 7.79 -4.44
C ILE A 101 5.36 7.67 -3.38
N PHE A 102 5.73 7.16 -2.21
CA PHE A 102 4.81 7.07 -1.09
C PHE A 102 4.91 8.27 -0.17
N VAL A 103 3.75 8.83 0.19
CA VAL A 103 3.62 9.89 1.18
C VAL A 103 2.56 9.54 2.22
N ARG A 104 2.69 10.11 3.41
CA ARG A 104 1.82 9.76 4.53
C ARG A 104 0.40 10.33 4.37
N MET A 105 0.27 11.57 3.93
CA MET A 105 -1.01 12.28 3.93
C MET A 105 -1.45 12.67 2.51
N LYS A 106 -2.76 12.69 2.27
CA LYS A 106 -3.39 13.10 1.01
C LYS A 106 -2.95 14.49 0.57
N ARG A 107 -2.90 15.46 1.51
CA ARG A 107 -2.43 16.82 1.24
C ARG A 107 -0.98 16.87 0.78
N ASP A 108 -0.14 15.95 1.29
CA ASP A 108 1.26 15.90 0.89
C ASP A 108 1.40 15.30 -0.51
N ALA A 109 0.52 14.34 -0.88
CA ALA A 109 0.46 13.81 -2.24
C ALA A 109 0.12 14.92 -3.25
N GLU A 110 -0.92 15.71 -2.97
CA GLU A 110 -1.31 16.84 -3.83
C GLU A 110 -0.22 17.91 -3.92
N LYS A 111 0.35 18.30 -2.76
CA LYS A 111 1.41 19.31 -2.71
C LYS A 111 2.63 18.88 -3.51
N LEU A 112 3.10 17.65 -3.27
CA LEU A 112 4.28 17.12 -3.95
C LEU A 112 4.05 16.97 -5.44
N SER A 113 2.89 16.47 -5.86
CA SER A 113 2.55 16.35 -7.29
C SER A 113 2.60 17.71 -8.00
N ARG A 114 2.00 18.76 -7.40
CA ARG A 114 2.06 20.12 -7.97
C ARG A 114 3.50 20.66 -8.04
N GLN A 115 4.33 20.37 -7.05
CA GLN A 115 5.74 20.78 -7.06
C GLN A 115 6.50 20.10 -8.20
N LEU A 116 6.34 18.77 -8.33
CA LEU A 116 6.98 17.98 -9.38
C LEU A 116 6.49 18.38 -10.79
N GLN A 117 5.21 18.74 -10.93
CA GLN A 117 4.70 19.32 -12.20
C GLN A 117 5.41 20.63 -12.57
N ARG A 118 5.64 21.52 -11.59
CA ARG A 118 6.41 22.77 -11.81
C ARG A 118 7.87 22.49 -12.17
N ASP A 119 8.44 21.39 -11.70
CA ASP A 119 9.78 20.93 -12.07
C ASP A 119 9.86 20.30 -13.47
N GLY A 120 8.70 20.21 -14.16
CA GLY A 120 8.60 19.70 -15.53
C GLY A 120 8.42 18.17 -15.62
N PHE A 121 7.99 17.50 -14.53
CA PHE A 121 7.69 16.07 -14.58
C PHE A 121 6.22 15.81 -14.92
N GLU A 122 5.99 14.74 -15.65
CA GLU A 122 4.66 14.16 -15.84
C GLU A 122 4.33 13.32 -14.60
N VAL A 123 3.38 13.80 -13.80
CA VAL A 123 3.07 13.24 -12.46
C VAL A 123 1.57 13.24 -12.20
N ALA A 124 1.09 12.20 -11.54
CA ALA A 124 -0.25 12.14 -10.98
C ALA A 124 -0.22 11.84 -9.46
N ALA A 125 -1.29 12.26 -8.78
CA ALA A 125 -1.52 11.93 -7.37
C ALA A 125 -2.59 10.82 -7.24
N LEU A 126 -2.34 9.86 -6.33
CA LEU A 126 -3.23 8.75 -6.03
C LEU A 126 -3.55 8.72 -4.53
N HIS A 127 -4.75 9.15 -4.14
CA HIS A 127 -5.21 9.17 -2.74
C HIS A 127 -6.72 9.09 -2.64
N GLY A 128 -7.23 8.91 -1.41
CA GLY A 128 -8.63 8.61 -1.16
C GLY A 128 -9.63 9.73 -1.49
N ASP A 129 -9.19 10.97 -1.72
CA ASP A 129 -10.08 12.08 -2.14
C ASP A 129 -10.27 12.13 -3.67
N ARG A 130 -9.54 11.32 -4.42
CA ARG A 130 -9.74 11.12 -5.85
C ARG A 130 -10.87 10.14 -6.10
N SER A 131 -11.71 10.42 -7.08
CA SER A 131 -12.74 9.48 -7.53
C SER A 131 -12.11 8.16 -8.03
N GLN A 132 -12.88 7.10 -8.05
CA GLN A 132 -12.38 5.81 -8.54
C GLN A 132 -11.94 5.89 -10.01
N SER A 133 -12.63 6.66 -10.83
CA SER A 133 -12.26 6.88 -12.23
C SER A 133 -10.90 7.58 -12.36
N GLU A 134 -10.66 8.67 -11.61
CA GLU A 134 -9.36 9.36 -11.61
C GLU A 134 -8.23 8.46 -11.14
N ARG A 135 -8.48 7.62 -10.12
CA ARG A 135 -7.49 6.67 -9.60
C ARG A 135 -7.13 5.62 -10.64
N THR A 136 -8.14 5.05 -11.31
CA THR A 136 -7.93 4.06 -12.39
C THR A 136 -7.15 4.69 -13.53
N GLN A 137 -7.55 5.90 -13.98
CA GLN A 137 -6.87 6.61 -15.06
C GLN A 137 -5.40 6.92 -14.72
N ALA A 138 -5.13 7.43 -13.50
CA ALA A 138 -3.76 7.72 -13.06
C ALA A 138 -2.87 6.47 -13.07
N LEU A 139 -3.43 5.33 -12.65
CA LEU A 139 -2.72 4.06 -12.63
C LEU A 139 -2.46 3.54 -14.05
N ASP A 140 -3.46 3.61 -14.93
CA ASP A 140 -3.33 3.15 -16.32
C ASP A 140 -2.32 4.01 -17.07
N ASP A 141 -2.35 5.33 -16.89
CA ASP A 141 -1.38 6.24 -17.50
C ASP A 141 0.04 6.03 -16.96
N PHE A 142 0.18 5.69 -15.67
CA PHE A 142 1.46 5.31 -15.08
C PHE A 142 1.96 3.98 -15.66
N LYS A 143 1.13 2.93 -15.72
CA LYS A 143 1.47 1.64 -16.31
C LYS A 143 1.84 1.75 -17.79
N ALA A 144 1.16 2.64 -18.51
CA ALA A 144 1.44 2.91 -19.93
C ALA A 144 2.67 3.80 -20.18
N GLY A 145 3.33 4.29 -19.11
CA GLY A 145 4.47 5.20 -19.22
C GLY A 145 4.13 6.62 -19.70
N LYS A 146 2.85 6.98 -19.74
CA LYS A 146 2.40 8.35 -20.08
C LYS A 146 2.71 9.35 -18.97
N ILE A 147 2.68 8.90 -17.71
CA ILE A 147 3.16 9.64 -16.56
C ILE A 147 4.37 8.92 -15.96
N ARG A 148 5.39 9.70 -15.62
CA ARG A 148 6.67 9.21 -15.11
C ARG A 148 6.63 8.98 -13.61
N LEU A 149 5.92 9.84 -12.87
CA LEU A 149 5.87 9.81 -11.40
C LEU A 149 4.44 9.59 -10.92
N LEU A 150 4.25 8.66 -10.00
CA LEU A 150 2.98 8.46 -9.30
C LEU A 150 3.18 8.71 -7.80
N VAL A 151 2.55 9.76 -7.27
CA VAL A 151 2.60 10.09 -5.85
C VAL A 151 1.37 9.52 -5.16
N ALA A 152 1.57 8.52 -4.32
CA ALA A 152 0.48 7.78 -3.70
C ALA A 152 0.52 7.85 -2.17
N THR A 153 -0.66 7.83 -1.54
CA THR A 153 -0.73 7.47 -0.13
C THR A 153 -0.72 5.94 0.00
N GLU A 154 -0.17 5.43 1.08
CA GLU A 154 -0.11 3.99 1.34
C GLU A 154 -1.48 3.30 1.21
N VAL A 155 -2.56 3.93 1.73
CA VAL A 155 -3.91 3.40 1.63
C VAL A 155 -4.42 3.32 0.19
N ALA A 156 -4.11 4.30 -0.65
CA ALA A 156 -4.61 4.36 -2.02
C ALA A 156 -3.84 3.47 -2.99
N SER A 157 -2.60 3.11 -2.64
CA SER A 157 -1.74 2.24 -3.44
C SER A 157 -1.97 0.74 -3.19
N ARG A 158 -2.86 0.42 -2.28
CA ARG A 158 -3.19 -0.96 -1.94
C ARG A 158 -3.82 -1.71 -3.11
N GLY A 159 -3.40 -2.96 -3.31
CA GLY A 159 -3.87 -3.78 -4.42
C GLY A 159 -3.40 -3.30 -5.79
N LEU A 160 -2.44 -2.35 -5.84
CA LEU A 160 -1.82 -1.97 -7.10
C LEU A 160 -0.89 -3.09 -7.54
N ASP A 161 -1.32 -3.82 -8.54
CA ASP A 161 -0.43 -4.73 -9.28
C ASP A 161 0.32 -3.92 -10.35
N ILE A 162 1.53 -3.49 -10.02
CA ILE A 162 2.44 -2.82 -10.95
C ILE A 162 3.58 -3.79 -11.24
N LYS A 163 3.46 -4.49 -12.37
CA LYS A 163 4.50 -5.40 -12.82
C LYS A 163 5.71 -4.62 -13.33
N GLU A 164 6.88 -5.17 -13.08
CA GLU A 164 8.15 -4.68 -13.65
C GLU A 164 8.44 -3.20 -13.37
N LEU A 165 8.10 -2.71 -12.16
CA LEU A 165 8.58 -1.40 -11.73
C LEU A 165 10.10 -1.51 -11.54
N PRO A 166 10.90 -0.73 -12.31
CA PRO A 166 12.35 -0.84 -12.31
C PRO A 166 12.99 -0.40 -10.98
#